data_ae2d9c6c36a4157c236cf9c90cf12b14
#
_entry.id   ae2d9c6c36a4157c236cf9c90cf12b14
#
_cell.length_a   1.000
_cell.length_b   1.000
_cell.length_c   1.000
_cell.angle_alpha   90.00
_cell.angle_beta   90.00
_cell.angle_gamma   90.00
#
_symmetry.space_group_name_H-M   'P 1'
#
loop_
_entity.id
_entity.type
_entity.pdbx_description
1 polymer ?
#
loop_
_entity_poly.entity_id
_entity_poly.type
_entity_poly.pdbx_seq_one_letter_code
_entity_poly.pdbx_strand_id
1 'polypeptide(L)'
;NVGGALVLGYEGTSPNQIVNRTALKNTNEDDAEQVPLDILAEQQPAKLYLLIGTNALAGLGNDEGFLAYYGKLLDELQSTLPNSMIFVQSILNVRPEALDQAPGLTPERVGSMNDKIKEMCKGRGFYYLNLTEAFTGEDGYLTADYAQNDGIHLTVAGYSHWVDYLCTHVPYNKNNPYQQGSTYYLSDELRQLIADLP
;
A
#
# COMPACT_ATOMS: atom_id res chain seq x y z
N ASN A 1 -16.20 7.50 3.27
CA ASN A 1 -15.56 8.10 2.07
C ASN A 1 -14.59 9.19 2.51
N VAL A 2 -13.31 8.91 2.40
CA VAL A 2 -12.27 9.92 2.61
C VAL A 2 -12.20 10.77 1.34
N GLY A 3 -12.69 12.02 1.39
CA GLY A 3 -12.56 12.97 0.29
C GLY A 3 -13.19 12.54 -1.05
N GLY A 4 -14.21 11.67 -1.05
CA GLY A 4 -14.84 11.16 -2.28
C GLY A 4 -14.13 9.96 -2.92
N ALA A 5 -13.10 9.40 -2.29
CA ALA A 5 -12.44 8.20 -2.78
C ALA A 5 -13.36 6.97 -2.66
N LEU A 6 -13.37 6.12 -3.69
CA LEU A 6 -13.91 4.77 -3.61
C LEU A 6 -12.94 3.90 -2.81
N VAL A 7 -13.43 3.21 -1.78
CA VAL A 7 -12.64 2.29 -0.96
C VAL A 7 -13.10 0.87 -1.24
N LEU A 8 -12.23 0.05 -1.80
CA LEU A 8 -12.43 -1.38 -2.03
C LEU A 8 -11.67 -2.15 -0.95
N GLY A 9 -12.39 -2.62 0.07
CA GLY A 9 -11.82 -3.38 1.19
C GLY A 9 -12.24 -4.84 1.14
N TYR A 10 -11.27 -5.74 1.05
CA TYR A 10 -11.50 -7.19 0.98
C TYR A 10 -10.69 -7.89 2.07
N GLU A 11 -11.38 -8.38 3.08
CA GLU A 11 -10.74 -9.07 4.21
C GLU A 11 -10.04 -10.36 3.77
N GLY A 12 -8.88 -10.65 4.35
CA GLY A 12 -8.15 -11.89 4.10
C GLY A 12 -7.57 -12.05 2.69
N THR A 13 -7.62 -10.99 1.86
CA THR A 13 -7.27 -11.08 0.44
C THR A 13 -5.77 -11.14 0.20
N SER A 14 -5.43 -11.84 -0.88
CA SER A 14 -4.07 -12.05 -1.37
C SER A 14 -3.97 -11.80 -2.89
N PRO A 15 -2.76 -11.50 -3.43
CA PRO A 15 -2.58 -11.19 -4.85
C PRO A 15 -3.12 -12.26 -5.81
N ASN A 16 -2.99 -13.55 -5.46
CA ASN A 16 -3.47 -14.65 -6.30
C ASN A 16 -4.99 -14.66 -6.45
N GLN A 17 -5.75 -14.30 -5.42
CA GLN A 17 -7.22 -14.22 -5.50
C GLN A 17 -7.66 -13.12 -6.46
N ILE A 18 -7.00 -11.96 -6.43
CA ILE A 18 -7.28 -10.86 -7.36
C ILE A 18 -6.96 -11.28 -8.81
N VAL A 19 -5.78 -11.85 -9.05
CA VAL A 19 -5.34 -12.32 -10.38
C VAL A 19 -6.26 -13.40 -10.93
N ASN A 20 -6.72 -14.32 -10.08
CA ASN A 20 -7.63 -15.41 -10.47
C ASN A 20 -9.10 -14.96 -10.56
N ARG A 21 -9.37 -13.65 -10.44
CA ARG A 21 -10.73 -13.08 -10.53
C ARG A 21 -11.72 -13.73 -9.56
N THR A 22 -11.24 -14.06 -8.36
CA THR A 22 -12.08 -14.59 -7.29
C THR A 22 -13.09 -13.52 -6.88
N ALA A 23 -14.36 -13.89 -6.76
CA ALA A 23 -15.36 -13.01 -6.14
C ALA A 23 -15.06 -12.88 -4.64
N LEU A 24 -14.93 -11.65 -4.18
CA LEU A 24 -14.55 -11.29 -2.82
C LEU A 24 -15.62 -10.40 -2.21
N LYS A 25 -15.84 -10.55 -0.91
CA LYS A 25 -16.77 -9.69 -0.17
C LYS A 25 -16.12 -8.33 0.09
N ASN A 26 -16.79 -7.27 -0.37
CA ASN A 26 -16.39 -5.91 -0.06
C ASN A 26 -16.97 -5.47 1.29
N THR A 27 -16.12 -5.35 2.29
CA THR A 27 -16.49 -4.98 3.67
C THR A 27 -17.02 -3.55 3.81
N ASN A 28 -16.86 -2.72 2.77
CA ASN A 28 -17.36 -1.33 2.76
C ASN A 28 -18.71 -1.17 2.03
N GLU A 29 -19.26 -2.24 1.44
CA GLU A 29 -20.50 -2.23 0.65
C GLU A 29 -21.40 -3.42 1.00
N ASP A 30 -21.85 -3.50 2.25
CA ASP A 30 -22.77 -4.54 2.75
C ASP A 30 -22.33 -5.98 2.42
N ASP A 31 -21.02 -6.24 2.42
CA ASP A 31 -20.41 -7.53 2.07
C ASP A 31 -20.79 -8.04 0.66
N ALA A 32 -21.10 -7.15 -0.29
CA ALA A 32 -21.39 -7.53 -1.66
C ALA A 32 -20.20 -8.30 -2.29
N GLU A 33 -20.48 -9.41 -2.94
CA GLU A 33 -19.45 -10.16 -3.67
C GLU A 33 -19.11 -9.43 -4.97
N GLN A 34 -17.82 -9.18 -5.16
CA GLN A 34 -17.28 -8.41 -6.29
C GLN A 34 -15.99 -9.05 -6.79
N VAL A 35 -15.73 -8.93 -8.09
CA VAL A 35 -14.41 -9.20 -8.68
C VAL A 35 -13.65 -7.88 -8.74
N PRO A 36 -12.60 -7.67 -7.94
CA PRO A 36 -11.94 -6.37 -7.82
C PRO A 36 -11.47 -5.77 -9.14
N LEU A 37 -10.92 -6.59 -10.04
CA LEU A 37 -10.46 -6.13 -11.35
C LEU A 37 -11.61 -5.68 -12.26
N ASP A 38 -12.81 -6.26 -12.14
CA ASP A 38 -13.96 -5.87 -12.94
C ASP A 38 -14.49 -4.51 -12.47
N ILE A 39 -14.54 -4.28 -11.15
CA ILE A 39 -14.88 -2.95 -10.60
C ILE A 39 -13.88 -1.90 -11.06
N LEU A 40 -12.59 -2.19 -11.01
CA LEU A 40 -11.56 -1.27 -11.47
C LEU A 40 -11.67 -0.98 -12.98
N ALA A 41 -11.97 -2.00 -13.79
CA ALA A 41 -12.18 -1.86 -15.23
C ALA A 41 -13.39 -0.97 -15.55
N GLU A 42 -14.45 -1.05 -14.75
CA GLU A 42 -15.64 -0.20 -14.90
C GLU A 42 -15.39 1.23 -14.43
N GLN A 43 -14.77 1.40 -13.29
CA GLN A 43 -14.61 2.71 -12.63
C GLN A 43 -13.50 3.57 -13.25
N GLN A 44 -12.49 2.97 -13.87
CA GLN A 44 -11.33 3.66 -14.48
C GLN A 44 -10.82 4.84 -13.62
N PRO A 45 -10.41 4.61 -12.37
CA PRO A 45 -10.02 5.69 -11.48
C PRO A 45 -8.78 6.42 -12.00
N ALA A 46 -8.70 7.73 -11.83
CA ALA A 46 -7.49 8.50 -12.19
C ALA A 46 -6.27 8.11 -11.34
N LYS A 47 -6.52 7.66 -10.10
CA LYS A 47 -5.48 7.20 -9.17
C LYS A 47 -5.94 5.92 -8.47
N LEU A 48 -5.06 4.94 -8.38
CA LEU A 48 -5.24 3.72 -7.59
C LEU A 48 -4.16 3.65 -6.51
N TYR A 49 -4.57 3.48 -5.26
CA TYR A 49 -3.67 3.18 -4.14
C TYR A 49 -3.86 1.73 -3.73
N LEU A 50 -2.86 0.90 -3.96
CA LEU A 50 -2.88 -0.53 -3.65
C LEU A 50 -2.12 -0.82 -2.36
N LEU A 51 -2.78 -1.45 -1.39
CA LEU A 51 -2.16 -2.05 -0.21
C LEU A 51 -2.62 -3.51 -0.11
N ILE A 52 -1.72 -4.45 -0.34
CA ILE A 52 -1.99 -5.89 -0.30
C ILE A 52 -0.70 -6.66 -0.02
N GLY A 53 -0.82 -7.82 0.64
CA GLY A 53 0.31 -8.73 0.84
C GLY A 53 0.40 -9.33 2.24
N THR A 54 -0.08 -8.64 3.27
CA THR A 54 -0.02 -9.09 4.67
C THR A 54 -0.55 -10.52 4.83
N ASN A 55 -1.75 -10.81 4.33
CA ASN A 55 -2.35 -12.14 4.44
C ASN A 55 -1.55 -13.23 3.71
N ALA A 56 -0.99 -12.89 2.56
CA ALA A 56 -0.18 -13.83 1.77
C ALA A 56 1.17 -14.16 2.42
N LEU A 57 1.71 -13.24 3.22
CA LEU A 57 2.98 -13.41 3.92
C LEU A 57 2.81 -13.89 5.36
N ALA A 58 1.60 -13.97 5.91
CA ALA A 58 1.35 -14.36 7.30
C ALA A 58 1.93 -15.75 7.64
N GLY A 59 1.81 -16.70 6.72
CA GLY A 59 2.44 -18.01 6.84
C GLY A 59 3.92 -18.02 6.43
N LEU A 60 4.62 -19.08 6.82
CA LEU A 60 5.99 -19.32 6.39
C LEU A 60 6.03 -19.90 4.96
N GLY A 61 7.06 -19.58 4.22
CA GLY A 61 7.43 -20.19 2.92
C GLY A 61 6.85 -19.48 1.70
N ASN A 62 7.13 -20.02 0.54
CA ASN A 62 6.67 -19.64 -0.81
C ASN A 62 6.78 -18.16 -1.22
N ASP A 63 7.90 -17.53 -0.91
CA ASP A 63 8.19 -16.14 -1.31
C ASP A 63 8.20 -15.96 -2.84
N GLU A 64 8.71 -16.97 -3.57
CA GLU A 64 8.72 -16.96 -5.03
C GLU A 64 7.30 -16.96 -5.61
N GLY A 65 6.41 -17.79 -5.07
CA GLY A 65 5.01 -17.84 -5.48
C GLY A 65 4.27 -16.54 -5.16
N PHE A 66 4.52 -15.96 -4.00
CA PHE A 66 3.98 -14.65 -3.62
C PHE A 66 4.42 -13.57 -4.63
N LEU A 67 5.71 -13.47 -4.90
CA LEU A 67 6.27 -12.48 -5.82
C LEU A 67 5.79 -12.70 -7.27
N ALA A 68 5.65 -13.95 -7.71
CA ALA A 68 5.12 -14.28 -9.03
C ALA A 68 3.66 -13.79 -9.18
N TYR A 69 2.81 -14.02 -8.19
CA TYR A 69 1.43 -13.51 -8.21
C TYR A 69 1.35 -11.99 -8.02
N TYR A 70 2.24 -11.42 -7.21
CA TYR A 70 2.31 -9.96 -7.07
C TYR A 70 2.67 -9.30 -8.40
N GLY A 71 3.67 -9.82 -9.11
CA GLY A 71 4.05 -9.35 -10.44
C GLY A 71 2.90 -9.45 -11.44
N LYS A 72 2.18 -10.59 -11.48
CA LYS A 72 0.99 -10.76 -12.32
C LYS A 72 -0.12 -9.75 -11.97
N LEU A 73 -0.33 -9.48 -10.67
CA LEU A 73 -1.30 -8.47 -10.24
C LEU A 73 -0.93 -7.09 -10.79
N LEU A 74 0.34 -6.71 -10.72
CA LEU A 74 0.78 -5.42 -11.27
C LEU A 74 0.59 -5.36 -12.80
N ASP A 75 0.84 -6.46 -13.52
CA ASP A 75 0.61 -6.55 -14.98
C ASP A 75 -0.89 -6.44 -15.31
N GLU A 76 -1.76 -7.10 -14.55
CA GLU A 76 -3.22 -6.98 -14.70
C GLU A 76 -3.71 -5.54 -14.42
N LEU A 77 -3.19 -4.90 -13.38
CA LEU A 77 -3.53 -3.52 -13.08
C LEU A 77 -3.07 -2.56 -14.18
N GLN A 78 -1.87 -2.76 -14.73
CA GLN A 78 -1.36 -1.94 -15.84
C GLN A 78 -2.23 -2.08 -17.10
N SER A 79 -2.67 -3.29 -17.42
CA SER A 79 -3.52 -3.55 -18.57
C SER A 79 -4.96 -3.07 -18.36
N THR A 80 -5.50 -3.21 -17.15
CA THR A 80 -6.87 -2.80 -16.81
C THR A 80 -7.00 -1.29 -16.71
N LEU A 81 -5.94 -0.61 -16.24
CA LEU A 81 -5.93 0.81 -15.90
C LEU A 81 -4.82 1.58 -16.66
N PRO A 82 -4.84 1.60 -18.00
CA PRO A 82 -3.72 2.13 -18.80
C PRO A 82 -3.49 3.63 -18.62
N ASN A 83 -4.49 4.37 -18.12
CA ASN A 83 -4.41 5.83 -17.93
C ASN A 83 -4.36 6.25 -16.46
N SER A 84 -4.32 5.29 -15.53
CA SER A 84 -4.32 5.57 -14.10
C SER A 84 -2.92 5.75 -13.55
N MET A 85 -2.77 6.62 -12.57
CA MET A 85 -1.58 6.67 -11.72
C MET A 85 -1.71 5.57 -10.65
N ILE A 86 -0.83 4.59 -10.66
CA ILE A 86 -0.87 3.46 -9.74
C ILE A 86 0.19 3.65 -8.65
N PHE A 87 -0.27 3.68 -7.40
CA PHE A 87 0.54 3.81 -6.19
C PHE A 87 0.49 2.49 -5.44
N VAL A 88 1.62 1.82 -5.37
CA VAL A 88 1.78 0.57 -4.61
C VAL A 88 2.40 0.90 -3.27
N GLN A 89 1.73 0.53 -2.21
CA GLN A 89 2.15 0.80 -0.85
C GLN A 89 2.93 -0.39 -0.28
N SER A 90 3.94 -0.12 0.53
CA SER A 90 4.69 -1.17 1.23
C SER A 90 3.76 -1.96 2.16
N ILE A 91 4.02 -3.24 2.30
CA ILE A 91 3.43 -4.07 3.35
C ILE A 91 3.98 -3.57 4.69
N LEU A 92 3.10 -3.37 5.66
CA LEU A 92 3.48 -2.90 6.98
C LEU A 92 4.11 -4.02 7.82
N ASN A 93 5.03 -3.66 8.70
CA ASN A 93 5.44 -4.52 9.79
C ASN A 93 4.27 -4.73 10.76
N VAL A 94 4.35 -5.77 11.56
CA VAL A 94 3.38 -6.07 12.63
C VAL A 94 4.05 -5.91 13.99
N ARG A 95 3.30 -6.04 15.09
CA ARG A 95 3.88 -6.09 16.43
C ARG A 95 4.53 -7.45 16.69
N PRO A 96 5.53 -7.54 17.60
CA PRO A 96 6.20 -8.82 17.93
C PRO A 96 5.22 -9.92 18.34
N GLU A 97 4.20 -9.58 19.12
CA GLU A 97 3.17 -10.50 19.60
C GLU A 97 2.31 -11.11 18.49
N ALA A 98 2.20 -10.45 17.35
CA ALA A 98 1.49 -10.97 16.20
C ALA A 98 2.22 -12.13 15.50
N LEU A 99 3.53 -12.28 15.71
CA LEU A 99 4.33 -13.32 15.07
C LEU A 99 3.96 -14.74 15.52
N ASP A 100 3.31 -14.90 16.67
CA ASP A 100 2.77 -16.19 17.11
C ASP A 100 1.68 -16.70 16.16
N GLN A 101 0.88 -15.79 15.59
CA GLN A 101 -0.22 -16.12 14.69
C GLN A 101 0.18 -15.94 13.21
N ALA A 102 1.12 -15.06 12.94
CA ALA A 102 1.59 -14.70 11.59
C ALA A 102 3.13 -14.77 11.51
N PRO A 103 3.74 -15.96 11.68
CA PRO A 103 5.19 -16.12 11.81
C PRO A 103 5.99 -15.69 10.57
N GLY A 104 5.31 -15.52 9.46
CA GLY A 104 5.92 -15.04 8.22
C GLY A 104 6.08 -13.52 8.13
N LEU A 105 5.51 -12.75 9.04
CA LEU A 105 5.55 -11.28 9.00
C LEU A 105 6.73 -10.70 9.79
N THR A 106 7.87 -11.38 9.79
CA THR A 106 9.08 -10.82 10.43
C THR A 106 9.53 -9.56 9.67
N PRO A 107 10.08 -8.54 10.37
CA PRO A 107 10.54 -7.30 9.75
C PRO A 107 11.53 -7.54 8.59
N GLU A 108 12.43 -8.50 8.74
CA GLU A 108 13.43 -8.83 7.72
C GLU A 108 12.77 -9.39 6.45
N ARG A 109 11.79 -10.28 6.59
CA ARG A 109 11.09 -10.87 5.44
C ARG A 109 10.18 -9.86 4.77
N VAL A 110 9.42 -9.10 5.55
CA VAL A 110 8.57 -8.01 5.04
C VAL A 110 9.43 -6.99 4.30
N GLY A 111 10.55 -6.56 4.86
CA GLY A 111 11.50 -5.65 4.22
C GLY A 111 12.03 -6.21 2.89
N SER A 112 12.46 -7.47 2.87
CA SER A 112 12.94 -8.14 1.65
C SER A 112 11.87 -8.21 0.56
N MET A 113 10.60 -8.48 0.92
CA MET A 113 9.48 -8.49 -0.04
C MET A 113 9.16 -7.09 -0.54
N ASN A 114 9.16 -6.09 0.33
CA ASN A 114 8.95 -4.70 -0.02
C ASN A 114 10.01 -4.18 -1.00
N ASP A 115 11.28 -4.52 -0.82
CA ASP A 115 12.35 -4.16 -1.76
C ASP A 115 12.10 -4.73 -3.16
N LYS A 116 11.70 -6.01 -3.25
CA LYS A 116 11.38 -6.66 -4.52
C LYS A 116 10.15 -6.06 -5.19
N ILE A 117 9.10 -5.73 -4.41
CA ILE A 117 7.91 -5.05 -4.90
C ILE A 117 8.27 -3.65 -5.43
N LYS A 118 9.11 -2.92 -4.72
CA LYS A 118 9.61 -1.62 -5.15
C LYS A 118 10.32 -1.69 -6.52
N GLU A 119 11.18 -2.68 -6.73
CA GLU A 119 11.84 -2.87 -8.03
C GLU A 119 10.83 -3.28 -9.13
N MET A 120 9.82 -4.09 -8.82
CA MET A 120 8.73 -4.41 -9.77
C MET A 120 7.94 -3.16 -10.18
N CYS A 121 7.68 -2.24 -9.25
CA CYS A 121 7.01 -0.97 -9.51
C CYS A 121 7.83 -0.08 -10.44
N LYS A 122 9.12 0.04 -10.17
CA LYS A 122 10.07 0.82 -10.98
C LYS A 122 10.11 0.35 -12.43
N GLY A 123 10.15 -0.97 -12.65
CA GLY A 123 10.13 -1.56 -13.99
C GLY A 123 8.85 -1.30 -14.79
N ARG A 124 7.75 -0.93 -14.13
CA ARG A 124 6.42 -0.65 -14.72
C ARG A 124 6.05 0.83 -14.74
N GLY A 125 6.90 1.70 -14.18
CA GLY A 125 6.57 3.12 -14.03
C GLY A 125 5.49 3.40 -12.98
N PHE A 126 5.29 2.48 -12.02
CA PHE A 126 4.39 2.69 -10.89
C PHE A 126 5.08 3.45 -9.77
N TYR A 127 4.30 4.17 -8.98
CA TYR A 127 4.78 4.86 -7.79
C TYR A 127 4.81 3.88 -6.61
N TYR A 128 5.91 3.86 -5.87
CA TYR A 128 6.02 3.08 -4.66
C TYR A 128 6.00 4.00 -3.44
N LEU A 129 5.09 3.74 -2.50
CA LEU A 129 4.95 4.49 -1.26
C LEU A 129 5.45 3.63 -0.09
N ASN A 130 6.49 4.10 0.59
CA ASN A 130 7.11 3.39 1.69
C ASN A 130 6.42 3.67 3.03
N LEU A 131 5.25 3.09 3.27
CA LEU A 131 4.53 3.28 4.53
C LEU A 131 5.34 2.88 5.77
N THR A 132 6.30 1.95 5.64
CA THR A 132 7.08 1.48 6.80
C THR A 132 7.87 2.61 7.46
N GLU A 133 8.29 3.64 6.72
CA GLU A 133 9.00 4.80 7.29
C GLU A 133 8.15 5.62 8.27
N ALA A 134 6.81 5.58 8.11
CA ALA A 134 5.88 6.31 8.96
C ALA A 134 5.29 5.43 10.09
N PHE A 135 5.34 4.12 9.92
CA PHE A 135 4.64 3.18 10.81
C PHE A 135 5.56 2.31 11.66
N THR A 136 6.86 2.26 11.33
CA THR A 136 7.82 1.40 12.04
C THR A 136 8.50 2.17 13.16
N GLY A 137 8.44 1.62 14.37
CA GLY A 137 9.14 2.14 15.54
C GLY A 137 10.64 1.86 15.51
N GLU A 138 11.36 2.38 16.50
CA GLU A 138 12.81 2.16 16.66
C GLU A 138 13.16 0.67 16.85
N ASP A 139 12.20 -0.12 17.32
CA ASP A 139 12.32 -1.58 17.51
C ASP A 139 12.20 -2.39 16.21
N GLY A 140 11.91 -1.72 15.07
CA GLY A 140 11.72 -2.34 13.77
C GLY A 140 10.32 -2.92 13.54
N TYR A 141 9.39 -2.80 14.49
CA TYR A 141 8.03 -3.30 14.42
C TYR A 141 7.01 -2.18 14.21
N LEU A 142 5.77 -2.53 13.94
CA LEU A 142 4.66 -1.57 13.89
C LEU A 142 4.58 -0.79 15.21
N THR A 143 4.49 0.54 15.14
CA THR A 143 4.35 1.39 16.32
C THR A 143 3.12 1.00 17.12
N ALA A 144 3.27 0.81 18.43
CA ALA A 144 2.21 0.29 19.30
C ALA A 144 0.93 1.15 19.29
N ASP A 145 1.04 2.46 19.23
CA ASP A 145 -0.10 3.38 19.20
C ASP A 145 -0.96 3.21 17.93
N TYR A 146 -0.38 2.67 16.86
CA TYR A 146 -1.06 2.43 15.59
C TYR A 146 -1.60 1.00 15.46
N ALA A 147 -1.22 0.08 16.35
CA ALA A 147 -1.62 -1.33 16.31
C ALA A 147 -2.84 -1.60 17.21
N GLN A 148 -3.78 -2.40 16.72
CA GLN A 148 -4.81 -3.00 17.55
C GLN A 148 -4.22 -4.12 18.42
N ASN A 149 -5.04 -4.70 19.31
CA ASN A 149 -4.61 -5.75 20.23
C ASN A 149 -4.06 -7.01 19.55
N ASP A 150 -4.41 -7.26 18.30
CA ASP A 150 -3.87 -8.38 17.51
C ASP A 150 -2.47 -8.11 16.95
N GLY A 151 -1.99 -6.87 17.06
CA GLY A 151 -0.69 -6.45 16.59
C GLY A 151 -0.56 -6.35 15.05
N ILE A 152 -1.65 -6.55 14.30
CA ILE A 152 -1.68 -6.55 12.82
C ILE A 152 -2.51 -5.39 12.28
N HIS A 153 -3.76 -5.27 12.74
CA HIS A 153 -4.69 -4.26 12.24
C HIS A 153 -4.39 -2.88 12.85
N LEU A 154 -4.69 -1.84 12.07
CA LEU A 154 -4.46 -0.47 12.50
C LEU A 154 -5.59 0.02 13.41
N THR A 155 -5.22 0.84 14.39
CA THR A 155 -6.16 1.64 15.18
C THR A 155 -6.74 2.80 14.36
N VAL A 156 -7.73 3.49 14.90
CA VAL A 156 -8.23 4.75 14.31
C VAL A 156 -7.10 5.78 14.15
N ALA A 157 -6.19 5.88 15.12
CA ALA A 157 -5.01 6.73 15.03
C ALA A 157 -4.08 6.31 13.88
N GLY A 158 -3.86 4.99 13.72
CA GLY A 158 -3.09 4.45 12.59
C GLY A 158 -3.73 4.79 11.24
N TYR A 159 -5.05 4.65 11.10
CA TYR A 159 -5.75 5.05 9.87
C TYR A 159 -5.67 6.54 9.59
N SER A 160 -5.78 7.40 10.62
CA SER A 160 -5.58 8.84 10.45
C SER A 160 -4.17 9.15 9.97
N HIS A 161 -3.17 8.54 10.59
CA HIS A 161 -1.78 8.70 10.19
C HIS A 161 -1.51 8.23 8.76
N TRP A 162 -2.14 7.13 8.35
CA TRP A 162 -2.08 6.65 6.97
C TRP A 162 -2.65 7.66 5.97
N VAL A 163 -3.82 8.23 6.26
CA VAL A 163 -4.43 9.26 5.41
C VAL A 163 -3.50 10.49 5.30
N ASP A 164 -2.94 10.96 6.41
CA ASP A 164 -2.00 12.08 6.43
C ASP A 164 -0.76 11.78 5.58
N TYR A 165 -0.21 10.56 5.68
CA TYR A 165 0.90 10.11 4.84
C TYR A 165 0.53 10.15 3.35
N LEU A 166 -0.62 9.61 2.96
CA LEU A 166 -1.06 9.63 1.56
C LEU A 166 -1.30 11.04 1.02
N CYS A 167 -1.81 11.95 1.86
CA CYS A 167 -2.04 13.35 1.47
C CYS A 167 -0.73 14.13 1.25
N THR A 168 0.33 13.72 1.92
CA THR A 168 1.63 14.42 1.89
C THR A 168 2.63 13.79 0.93
N HIS A 169 2.45 12.53 0.54
CA HIS A 169 3.33 11.77 -0.36
C HIS A 169 2.71 11.61 -1.76
N VAL A 170 2.57 12.73 -2.46
CA VAL A 170 2.10 12.78 -3.85
C VAL A 170 3.25 13.15 -4.78
N PRO A 171 3.39 12.50 -5.96
CA PRO A 171 4.44 12.83 -6.89
C PRO A 171 4.26 14.25 -7.43
N TYR A 172 5.36 14.97 -7.56
CA TYR A 172 5.38 16.26 -8.23
C TYR A 172 5.06 16.07 -9.71
N ASN A 173 4.08 16.81 -10.20
CA ASN A 173 3.77 16.91 -11.62
C ASN A 173 3.65 18.39 -11.99
N LYS A 174 4.24 18.83 -13.10
CA LYS A 174 4.14 20.21 -13.61
C LYS A 174 2.69 20.68 -13.77
N ASN A 175 1.76 19.75 -14.07
CA ASN A 175 0.34 20.04 -14.28
C ASN A 175 -0.48 19.91 -12.97
N ASN A 176 0.10 19.35 -11.93
CA ASN A 176 -0.50 19.23 -10.60
C ASN A 176 0.58 19.54 -9.56
N PRO A 177 1.00 20.81 -9.49
CA PRO A 177 2.02 21.19 -8.54
C PRO A 177 1.48 21.02 -7.12
N TYR A 178 2.36 20.74 -6.22
CA TYR A 178 2.30 20.86 -4.79
C TYR A 178 0.97 21.32 -4.18
N GLN A 179 0.39 20.51 -3.33
CA GLN A 179 -0.71 20.98 -2.47
C GLN A 179 -0.15 21.89 -1.37
N GLN A 180 -0.59 23.13 -1.39
CA GLN A 180 -0.24 24.14 -0.39
C GLN A 180 -0.56 23.61 1.01
N GLY A 181 0.44 23.59 1.90
CA GLY A 181 0.31 23.13 3.28
C GLY A 181 0.82 21.72 3.57
N SER A 182 1.27 20.97 2.57
CA SER A 182 1.94 19.69 2.77
C SER A 182 3.38 19.92 3.25
N THR A 183 3.70 19.48 4.47
CA THR A 183 5.04 19.66 5.08
C THR A 183 6.08 18.68 4.53
N TYR A 184 5.68 17.63 3.85
CA TYR A 184 6.59 16.57 3.38
C TYR A 184 6.90 16.65 1.89
N TYR A 185 6.08 17.34 1.13
CA TYR A 185 6.24 17.42 -0.31
C TYR A 185 7.01 18.69 -0.71
N LEU A 186 8.28 18.64 -0.51
CA LEU A 186 9.20 19.58 -1.12
C LEU A 186 9.90 18.86 -2.29
N SER A 187 9.77 19.37 -3.51
CA SER A 187 10.61 18.89 -4.61
C SER A 187 12.08 19.01 -4.21
N ASP A 188 12.95 18.16 -4.75
CA ASP A 188 14.38 18.25 -4.45
C ASP A 188 14.93 19.63 -4.79
N GLU A 189 14.41 20.29 -5.82
CA GLU A 189 14.73 21.67 -6.19
C GLU A 189 14.31 22.66 -5.10
N LEU A 190 13.12 22.50 -4.52
CA LEU A 190 12.65 23.36 -3.41
C LEU A 190 13.43 23.09 -2.12
N ARG A 191 13.78 21.82 -1.84
CA ARG A 191 14.65 21.45 -0.72
C ARG A 191 16.03 22.09 -0.86
N GLN A 192 16.59 22.03 -2.08
CA GLN A 192 17.88 22.67 -2.37
C GLN A 192 17.78 24.19 -2.22
N LEU A 193 16.72 24.80 -2.75
CA LEU A 193 16.50 26.24 -2.65
C LEU A 193 16.35 26.70 -1.17
N ILE A 194 15.69 25.88 -0.32
CA ILE A 194 15.56 26.16 1.12
C ILE A 194 16.89 25.97 1.84
N ALA A 195 17.67 24.94 1.46
CA ALA A 195 18.99 24.72 2.04
C ALA A 195 20.01 25.81 1.70
N ASP A 196 19.83 26.48 0.58
CA ASP A 196 20.69 27.55 0.09
C ASP A 196 20.26 28.95 0.60
N LEU A 197 19.18 29.05 1.39
CA LEU A 197 18.77 30.28 2.04
C LEU A 197 19.69 30.58 3.24
N PRO A 198 20.16 31.83 3.37
CA PRO A 198 21.07 32.23 4.43
C PRO A 198 20.44 32.17 5.83
#